data_9db79f45511ea14e0c43c04bcc02ec2b
#
_entry.id   9db79f45511ea14e0c43c04bcc02ec2b
#
_cell.length_a   1.000
_cell.length_b   1.000
_cell.length_c   1.000
_cell.angle_alpha   90.00
_cell.angle_beta   90.00
_cell.angle_gamma   90.00
#
_symmetry.space_group_name_H-M   'P 1'
#
loop_
_entity.id
_entity.type
_entity.pdbx_description
1 polymer ?
#
loop_
_entity_poly.entity_id
_entity_poly.type
_entity_poly.pdbx_seq_one_letter_code
_entity_poly.pdbx_strand_id
1 'polypeptide(L)'
;MFTERSGKQMKLEMVVLEELVPRDHLLRKIDASIDFSFINKICKPYYCENNERPAIEPEVLFRMLFIGYLYGIRSEIRLLKEIEVNVAYRWFIGYDLTEKLPDVSVIWQNRLRRYKNSDVPQQIFDEIVRQAMAKGLVGGKLLYSDSTPESQCKQEQVCGKAS
;
A
#
# COMPACT_ATOMS: atom_id res chain seq x y z
N MET A 1 31.67 -29.00 -10.87
CA MET A 1 32.28 -28.06 -11.84
C MET A 1 31.69 -26.72 -11.58
N PHE A 2 32.43 -25.73 -11.09
CA PHE A 2 31.93 -24.37 -10.87
C PHE A 2 32.15 -23.57 -12.14
N THR A 3 31.11 -22.90 -12.61
CA THR A 3 31.24 -21.95 -13.72
C THR A 3 31.49 -20.58 -13.08
N GLU A 4 32.68 -20.04 -13.27
CA GLU A 4 32.99 -18.66 -12.87
C GLU A 4 32.17 -17.68 -13.71
N ARG A 5 31.36 -16.85 -13.07
CA ARG A 5 30.69 -15.73 -13.72
C ARG A 5 31.70 -14.63 -13.94
N SER A 6 32.07 -14.38 -15.18
CA SER A 6 32.88 -13.22 -15.54
C SER A 6 32.11 -11.94 -15.19
N GLY A 7 32.69 -11.12 -14.33
CA GLY A 7 32.41 -9.73 -14.03
C GLY A 7 30.99 -9.19 -14.10
N LYS A 8 30.78 -7.97 -13.64
CA LYS A 8 29.51 -7.25 -13.79
C LYS A 8 29.19 -7.08 -15.27
N GLN A 9 28.14 -7.75 -15.73
CA GLN A 9 27.72 -7.68 -17.11
C GLN A 9 27.08 -6.33 -17.38
N MET A 10 27.73 -5.50 -18.16
CA MET A 10 27.16 -4.28 -18.73
C MET A 10 26.60 -4.60 -20.10
N LYS A 11 25.34 -5.04 -20.15
CA LYS A 11 24.62 -5.30 -21.38
C LYS A 11 23.43 -4.37 -21.44
N LEU A 12 23.28 -3.66 -22.57
CA LEU A 12 22.07 -2.90 -22.84
C LEU A 12 20.95 -3.89 -23.19
N GLU A 13 19.90 -3.92 -22.40
CA GLU A 13 18.72 -4.72 -22.65
C GLU A 13 17.49 -3.81 -22.73
N MET A 14 16.73 -3.92 -23.80
CA MET A 14 15.41 -3.29 -23.88
C MET A 14 14.39 -4.26 -23.28
N VAL A 15 13.77 -3.85 -22.18
CA VAL A 15 12.78 -4.66 -21.47
C VAL A 15 11.50 -3.88 -21.23
N VAL A 16 10.38 -4.56 -21.34
CA VAL A 16 9.07 -4.03 -20.96
C VAL A 16 8.79 -4.44 -19.52
N LEU A 17 8.48 -3.47 -18.66
CA LEU A 17 8.24 -3.72 -17.23
C LEU A 17 7.16 -4.80 -17.00
N GLU A 18 6.16 -4.82 -17.87
CA GLU A 18 5.09 -5.82 -17.88
C GLU A 18 5.63 -7.26 -18.03
N GLU A 19 6.70 -7.46 -18.78
CA GLU A 19 7.28 -8.79 -19.00
C GLU A 19 8.21 -9.24 -17.88
N LEU A 20 8.76 -8.28 -17.11
CA LEU A 20 9.67 -8.57 -16.01
C LEU A 20 8.97 -9.18 -14.79
N VAL A 21 7.68 -8.90 -14.61
CA VAL A 21 6.91 -9.44 -13.48
C VAL A 21 6.30 -10.79 -13.89
N PRO A 22 6.57 -11.88 -13.17
CA PRO A 22 5.99 -13.20 -13.47
C PRO A 22 4.46 -13.17 -13.50
N ARG A 23 3.85 -13.92 -14.41
CA ARG A 23 2.39 -13.93 -14.60
C ARG A 23 1.63 -14.49 -13.40
N ASP A 24 2.24 -15.36 -12.61
CA ASP A 24 1.70 -15.96 -11.39
C ASP A 24 1.97 -15.14 -10.13
N HIS A 25 2.65 -13.99 -10.24
CA HIS A 25 2.98 -13.13 -9.11
C HIS A 25 1.72 -12.64 -8.37
N LEU A 26 1.78 -12.61 -7.02
CA LEU A 26 0.65 -12.25 -6.17
C LEU A 26 0.04 -10.88 -6.52
N LEU A 27 0.88 -9.87 -6.75
CA LEU A 27 0.40 -8.52 -7.09
C LEU A 27 -0.39 -8.49 -8.41
N ARG A 28 -0.07 -9.35 -9.40
CA ARG A 28 -0.87 -9.48 -10.62
C ARG A 28 -2.26 -10.04 -10.33
N LYS A 29 -2.34 -11.06 -9.48
CA LYS A 29 -3.62 -11.65 -9.07
C LYS A 29 -4.47 -10.63 -8.33
N ILE A 30 -3.86 -9.80 -7.50
CA ILE A 30 -4.53 -8.72 -6.77
C ILE A 30 -5.03 -7.65 -7.74
N ASP A 31 -4.16 -7.16 -8.63
CA ASP A 31 -4.51 -6.12 -9.60
C ASP A 31 -5.64 -6.57 -10.56
N ALA A 32 -5.62 -7.82 -10.99
CA ALA A 32 -6.72 -8.43 -11.76
C ALA A 32 -8.02 -8.63 -10.94
N SER A 33 -7.91 -8.65 -9.61
CA SER A 33 -9.04 -8.92 -8.72
C SER A 33 -9.66 -7.65 -8.15
N ILE A 34 -8.89 -6.60 -7.99
CA ILE A 34 -9.32 -5.35 -7.33
C ILE A 34 -9.09 -4.20 -8.30
N ASP A 35 -10.15 -3.47 -8.62
CA ASP A 35 -10.06 -2.20 -9.34
C ASP A 35 -9.80 -1.08 -8.33
N PHE A 36 -8.62 -0.49 -8.35
CA PHE A 36 -8.23 0.59 -7.45
C PHE A 36 -8.67 1.99 -7.92
N SER A 37 -9.22 2.13 -9.12
CA SER A 37 -9.59 3.43 -9.70
C SER A 37 -10.63 4.20 -8.86
N PHE A 38 -11.43 3.50 -8.04
CA PHE A 38 -12.40 4.11 -7.14
C PHE A 38 -11.75 5.03 -6.09
N ILE A 39 -10.47 4.79 -5.74
CA ILE A 39 -9.73 5.59 -4.76
C ILE A 39 -9.66 7.05 -5.18
N ASN A 40 -9.38 7.31 -6.46
CA ASN A 40 -9.33 8.66 -6.99
C ASN A 40 -10.67 9.39 -6.83
N LYS A 41 -11.80 8.69 -6.98
CA LYS A 41 -13.15 9.25 -6.79
C LYS A 41 -13.41 9.59 -5.32
N ILE A 42 -13.07 8.70 -4.40
CA ILE A 42 -13.24 8.91 -2.95
C ILE A 42 -12.34 10.06 -2.46
N CYS A 43 -11.11 10.14 -2.96
CA CYS A 43 -10.14 11.12 -2.51
C CYS A 43 -10.32 12.52 -3.14
N LYS A 44 -11.01 12.63 -4.27
CA LYS A 44 -11.18 13.90 -5.01
C LYS A 44 -11.60 15.08 -4.14
N PRO A 45 -12.56 14.98 -3.18
CA PRO A 45 -12.96 16.11 -2.33
C PRO A 45 -11.85 16.64 -1.41
N TYR A 46 -10.81 15.84 -1.16
CA TYR A 46 -9.69 16.20 -0.29
C TYR A 46 -8.51 16.83 -1.03
N TYR A 47 -8.62 16.99 -2.34
CA TYR A 47 -7.61 17.63 -3.20
C TYR A 47 -8.12 18.98 -3.68
N CYS A 48 -7.35 20.05 -3.43
CA CYS A 48 -7.64 21.37 -3.93
C CYS A 48 -7.22 21.47 -5.40
N GLU A 49 -8.07 22.03 -6.25
CA GLU A 49 -7.81 22.20 -7.69
C GLU A 49 -6.64 23.16 -7.99
N ASN A 50 -6.27 24.04 -7.05
CA ASN A 50 -5.28 25.12 -7.25
C ASN A 50 -3.98 24.92 -6.45
N ASN A 51 -3.53 23.69 -6.20
CA ASN A 51 -2.28 23.47 -5.50
C ASN A 51 -1.13 23.40 -6.51
N GLU A 52 -0.24 24.39 -6.51
CA GLU A 52 0.94 24.50 -7.41
C GLU A 52 1.98 23.36 -7.23
N ARG A 53 1.87 22.53 -6.19
CA ARG A 53 2.73 21.38 -6.01
C ARG A 53 2.05 20.12 -6.55
N PRO A 54 2.71 19.37 -7.44
CA PRO A 54 2.19 18.09 -7.91
C PRO A 54 1.98 17.17 -6.70
N ALA A 55 0.72 16.97 -6.36
CA ALA A 55 0.35 16.01 -5.31
C ALA A 55 0.49 14.60 -5.88
N ILE A 56 0.99 13.66 -5.06
CA ILE A 56 0.95 12.25 -5.43
C ILE A 56 -0.50 11.85 -5.71
N GLU A 57 -0.70 11.10 -6.77
CA GLU A 57 -2.01 10.55 -7.10
C GLU A 57 -2.52 9.65 -5.95
N PRO A 58 -3.78 9.81 -5.51
CA PRO A 58 -4.32 9.01 -4.41
C PRO A 58 -4.18 7.51 -4.62
N GLU A 59 -4.51 7.02 -5.81
CA GLU A 59 -4.40 5.60 -6.14
C GLU A 59 -2.99 5.08 -5.93
N VAL A 60 -1.98 5.80 -6.42
CA VAL A 60 -0.56 5.44 -6.25
C VAL A 60 -0.18 5.40 -4.77
N LEU A 61 -0.58 6.41 -3.98
CA LEU A 61 -0.32 6.44 -2.55
C LEU A 61 -0.90 5.22 -1.83
N PHE A 62 -2.16 4.90 -2.12
CA PHE A 62 -2.82 3.77 -1.47
C PHE A 62 -2.30 2.42 -1.97
N ARG A 63 -1.88 2.29 -3.22
CA ARG A 63 -1.17 1.10 -3.73
C ARG A 63 0.18 0.90 -3.02
N MET A 64 0.94 1.97 -2.75
CA MET A 64 2.17 1.90 -1.94
C MET A 64 1.88 1.43 -0.51
N LEU A 65 0.89 2.02 0.17
CA LEU A 65 0.49 1.61 1.51
C LEU A 65 -0.01 0.16 1.53
N PHE A 66 -0.73 -0.26 0.52
CA PHE A 66 -1.21 -1.63 0.37
C PHE A 66 -0.04 -2.64 0.31
N ILE A 67 1.02 -2.34 -0.46
CA ILE A 67 2.26 -3.14 -0.45
C ILE A 67 2.82 -3.23 0.97
N GLY A 68 2.89 -2.11 1.69
CA GLY A 68 3.37 -2.08 3.07
C GLY A 68 2.60 -3.01 3.98
N TYR A 69 1.27 -3.02 3.92
CA TYR A 69 0.43 -3.93 4.69
C TYR A 69 0.59 -5.38 4.25
N LEU A 70 0.54 -5.66 2.95
CA LEU A 70 0.60 -7.00 2.39
C LEU A 70 1.90 -7.74 2.75
N TYR A 71 3.02 -7.01 2.72
CA TYR A 71 4.35 -7.57 2.97
C TYR A 71 4.88 -7.28 4.39
N GLY A 72 4.07 -6.71 5.26
CA GLY A 72 4.43 -6.44 6.66
C GLY A 72 5.52 -5.37 6.82
N ILE A 73 5.66 -4.44 5.86
CA ILE A 73 6.66 -3.37 5.91
C ILE A 73 6.08 -2.18 6.68
N ARG A 74 6.36 -2.10 7.97
CA ARG A 74 5.80 -1.05 8.85
C ARG A 74 6.42 0.34 8.67
N SER A 75 7.68 0.40 8.21
CA SER A 75 8.41 1.66 8.03
C SER A 75 8.21 2.21 6.63
N GLU A 76 7.71 3.44 6.49
CA GLU A 76 7.52 4.12 5.21
C GLU A 76 8.86 4.36 4.50
N ILE A 77 9.94 4.64 5.24
CA ILE A 77 11.29 4.76 4.69
C ILE A 77 11.73 3.43 4.07
N ARG A 78 11.52 2.33 4.78
CA ARG A 78 11.86 1.00 4.29
C ARG A 78 10.98 0.63 3.09
N LEU A 79 9.69 0.95 3.15
CA LEU A 79 8.75 0.71 2.06
C LEU A 79 9.23 1.35 0.76
N LEU A 80 9.60 2.64 0.78
CA LEU A 80 10.10 3.32 -0.41
C LEU A 80 11.40 2.70 -0.93
N LYS A 81 12.34 2.34 -0.06
CA LYS A 81 13.57 1.66 -0.46
C LYS A 81 13.32 0.30 -1.10
N GLU A 82 12.35 -0.46 -0.58
CA GLU A 82 11.94 -1.73 -1.18
C GLU A 82 11.26 -1.52 -2.54
N ILE A 83 10.38 -0.52 -2.66
CA ILE A 83 9.74 -0.17 -3.94
C ILE A 83 10.78 0.29 -4.96
N GLU A 84 11.81 1.02 -4.53
CA GLU A 84 12.87 1.54 -5.42
C GLU A 84 13.59 0.44 -6.18
N VAL A 85 13.82 -0.71 -5.54
CA VAL A 85 14.60 -1.82 -6.10
C VAL A 85 13.77 -3.00 -6.57
N ASN A 86 12.47 -3.05 -6.24
CA ASN A 86 11.62 -4.18 -6.57
C ASN A 86 10.76 -3.88 -7.81
N VAL A 87 11.03 -4.61 -8.88
CA VAL A 87 10.35 -4.47 -10.17
C VAL A 87 8.83 -4.71 -10.05
N ALA A 88 8.41 -5.73 -9.29
CA ALA A 88 7.00 -6.06 -9.12
C ALA A 88 6.24 -4.97 -8.34
N TYR A 89 6.90 -4.32 -7.38
CA TYR A 89 6.29 -3.20 -6.65
C TYR A 89 6.14 -1.97 -7.54
N ARG A 90 7.18 -1.63 -8.34
CA ARG A 90 7.11 -0.54 -9.32
C ARG A 90 6.00 -0.76 -10.33
N TRP A 91 5.93 -1.97 -10.88
CA TRP A 91 4.85 -2.37 -11.80
C TRP A 91 3.47 -2.15 -11.16
N PHE A 92 3.28 -2.61 -9.92
CA PHE A 92 1.99 -2.53 -9.23
C PHE A 92 1.53 -1.10 -8.94
N ILE A 93 2.46 -0.17 -8.67
CA ILE A 93 2.13 1.24 -8.46
C ILE A 93 2.10 2.07 -9.75
N GLY A 94 2.45 1.47 -10.90
CA GLY A 94 2.45 2.13 -12.20
C GLY A 94 3.66 3.04 -12.45
N TYR A 95 4.80 2.78 -11.80
CA TYR A 95 6.04 3.56 -11.97
C TYR A 95 7.04 2.83 -12.85
N ASP A 96 7.71 3.57 -13.76
CA ASP A 96 8.81 3.04 -14.56
C ASP A 96 10.04 2.70 -13.71
N LEU A 97 10.96 1.87 -14.26
CA LEU A 97 12.17 1.43 -13.56
C LEU A 97 13.07 2.59 -13.11
N THR A 98 13.09 3.66 -13.87
CA THR A 98 13.96 4.85 -13.63
C THR A 98 13.20 6.01 -13.04
N GLU A 99 11.89 5.94 -12.95
CA GLU A 99 11.05 7.02 -12.41
C GLU A 99 11.34 7.24 -10.93
N LYS A 100 11.46 8.53 -10.54
CA LYS A 100 11.76 8.89 -9.16
C LYS A 100 10.53 8.73 -8.27
N LEU A 101 10.70 7.98 -7.19
CA LEU A 101 9.65 7.83 -6.17
C LEU A 101 9.45 9.15 -5.39
N PRO A 102 8.24 9.36 -4.84
CA PRO A 102 7.97 10.49 -3.97
C PRO A 102 8.83 10.44 -2.69
N ASP A 103 9.06 11.60 -2.10
CA ASP A 103 9.74 11.68 -0.81
C ASP A 103 8.88 11.09 0.32
N VAL A 104 9.53 10.51 1.33
CA VAL A 104 8.86 9.95 2.52
C VAL A 104 7.93 10.98 3.17
N SER A 105 8.35 12.25 3.21
CA SER A 105 7.56 13.34 3.80
C SER A 105 6.20 13.51 3.10
N VAL A 106 6.12 13.24 1.80
CA VAL A 106 4.88 13.33 1.02
C VAL A 106 3.89 12.25 1.48
N ILE A 107 4.36 11.01 1.65
CA ILE A 107 3.52 9.90 2.13
C ILE A 107 3.02 10.21 3.53
N TRP A 108 3.93 10.60 4.42
CA TRP A 108 3.64 10.92 5.81
C TRP A 108 2.63 12.08 5.96
N GLN A 109 2.83 13.17 5.21
CA GLN A 109 1.93 14.33 5.23
C GLN A 109 0.52 13.99 4.73
N ASN A 110 0.40 13.23 3.66
CA ASN A 110 -0.90 12.81 3.15
C ASN A 110 -1.63 11.93 4.17
N ARG A 111 -0.94 10.92 4.73
CA ARG A 111 -1.52 10.01 5.71
C ARG A 111 -1.96 10.74 6.99
N LEU A 112 -1.09 11.59 7.57
CA LEU A 112 -1.35 12.23 8.86
C LEU A 112 -2.18 13.51 8.77
N ARG A 113 -2.05 14.29 7.71
CA ARG A 113 -2.75 15.58 7.62
C ARG A 113 -4.04 15.50 6.81
N ARG A 114 -3.99 14.80 5.68
CA ARG A 114 -5.13 14.77 4.75
C ARG A 114 -6.19 13.77 5.16
N TYR A 115 -5.79 12.58 5.62
CA TYR A 115 -6.72 11.47 5.87
C TYR A 115 -6.91 11.10 7.34
N LYS A 116 -6.16 11.70 8.29
CA LYS A 116 -6.18 11.32 9.72
C LYS A 116 -7.57 11.39 10.37
N ASN A 117 -8.36 12.39 10.00
CA ASN A 117 -9.69 12.64 10.57
C ASN A 117 -10.81 12.42 9.53
N SER A 118 -10.55 11.58 8.54
CA SER A 118 -11.52 11.26 7.50
C SER A 118 -11.83 9.76 7.51
N ASP A 119 -13.00 9.39 7.02
CA ASP A 119 -13.41 7.99 6.85
C ASP A 119 -12.81 7.36 5.58
N VAL A 120 -11.96 8.10 4.84
CA VAL A 120 -11.37 7.64 3.57
C VAL A 120 -10.66 6.29 3.69
N PRO A 121 -9.77 6.05 4.68
CA PRO A 121 -9.12 4.75 4.82
C PRO A 121 -10.12 3.62 5.04
N GLN A 122 -11.17 3.86 5.83
CA GLN A 122 -12.22 2.87 6.08
C GLN A 122 -13.04 2.59 4.81
N GLN A 123 -13.46 3.63 4.10
CA GLN A 123 -14.21 3.48 2.83
C GLN A 123 -13.41 2.69 1.78
N ILE A 124 -12.09 2.96 1.69
CA ILE A 124 -11.21 2.22 0.78
C ILE A 124 -11.10 0.76 1.20
N PHE A 125 -10.93 0.49 2.49
CA PHE A 125 -10.88 -0.87 3.02
C PHE A 125 -12.16 -1.64 2.73
N ASP A 126 -13.30 -1.04 3.04
CA ASP A 126 -14.63 -1.66 2.85
C ASP A 126 -14.89 -1.98 1.38
N GLU A 127 -14.50 -1.08 0.47
CA GLU A 127 -14.66 -1.31 -0.97
C GLU A 127 -13.73 -2.42 -1.48
N ILE A 128 -12.48 -2.48 -1.01
CA ILE A 128 -11.56 -3.58 -1.34
C ILE A 128 -12.14 -4.92 -0.87
N VAL A 129 -12.63 -4.98 0.37
CA VAL A 129 -13.26 -6.19 0.92
C VAL A 129 -14.50 -6.57 0.12
N ARG A 130 -15.34 -5.62 -0.24
CA ARG A 130 -16.54 -5.84 -1.07
C ARG A 130 -16.18 -6.46 -2.42
N GLN A 131 -15.16 -5.93 -3.09
CA GLN A 131 -14.69 -6.47 -4.37
C GLN A 131 -14.11 -7.89 -4.21
N ALA A 132 -13.32 -8.11 -3.16
CA ALA A 132 -12.76 -9.43 -2.85
C ALA A 132 -13.85 -10.47 -2.56
N MET A 133 -14.89 -10.08 -1.82
CA MET A 133 -16.07 -10.94 -1.55
C MET A 133 -16.85 -11.24 -2.83
N ALA A 134 -17.07 -10.25 -3.69
CA ALA A 134 -17.77 -10.43 -4.96
C ALA A 134 -17.07 -11.42 -5.89
N LYS A 135 -15.72 -11.51 -5.78
CA LYS A 135 -14.91 -12.49 -6.52
C LYS A 135 -14.69 -13.81 -5.77
N GLY A 136 -15.31 -14.00 -4.62
CA GLY A 136 -15.22 -15.23 -3.82
C GLY A 136 -13.85 -15.45 -3.16
N LEU A 137 -13.00 -14.42 -3.09
CA LEU A 137 -11.68 -14.49 -2.46
C LEU A 137 -11.77 -14.49 -0.92
N VAL A 138 -12.86 -13.95 -0.37
CA VAL A 138 -13.15 -13.89 1.07
C VAL A 138 -14.49 -14.56 1.33
N GLY A 139 -14.47 -15.63 2.11
CA GLY A 139 -15.67 -16.47 2.31
C GLY A 139 -16.69 -15.93 3.32
N GLY A 140 -16.37 -14.94 4.14
CA GLY A 140 -17.26 -14.30 5.13
C GLY A 140 -17.83 -15.21 6.23
N LYS A 141 -17.50 -16.52 6.23
CA LYS A 141 -18.11 -17.51 7.18
C LYS A 141 -17.36 -17.63 8.50
N LEU A 142 -16.11 -17.21 8.56
CA LEU A 142 -15.27 -17.28 9.76
C LEU A 142 -14.48 -15.97 9.87
N LEU A 143 -14.81 -15.17 10.87
CA LEU A 143 -14.07 -13.96 11.21
C LEU A 143 -13.23 -14.29 12.45
N TYR A 144 -11.90 -14.27 12.29
CA TYR A 144 -10.99 -14.30 13.43
C TYR A 144 -10.65 -12.86 13.78
N SER A 145 -11.10 -12.43 14.97
CA SER A 145 -10.70 -11.15 15.56
C SER A 145 -9.63 -11.43 16.60
N ASP A 146 -8.40 -11.00 16.35
CA ASP A 146 -7.36 -10.97 17.36
C ASP A 146 -7.49 -9.64 18.11
N SER A 147 -8.24 -9.67 19.22
CA SER A 147 -8.35 -8.54 20.12
C SER A 147 -7.21 -8.64 21.13
N THR A 148 -6.17 -7.85 20.96
CA THR A 148 -5.19 -7.59 22.02
C THR A 148 -5.90 -6.75 23.10
N PRO A 149 -6.06 -7.23 24.34
CA PRO A 149 -6.77 -6.48 25.38
C PRO A 149 -5.88 -5.39 25.98
N GLU A 150 -5.53 -4.36 25.22
CA GLU A 150 -4.80 -3.19 25.75
C GLU A 150 -5.71 -2.13 26.41
N SER A 151 -7.02 -2.22 26.26
CA SER A 151 -7.94 -1.19 26.77
C SER A 151 -8.57 -1.49 28.13
N GLN A 152 -8.46 -2.70 28.67
CA GLN A 152 -9.09 -3.04 29.95
C GLN A 152 -8.23 -2.71 31.19
N CYS A 153 -6.93 -2.49 31.04
CA CYS A 153 -6.05 -2.22 32.19
C CYS A 153 -6.08 -0.78 32.70
N LYS A 154 -6.78 0.14 32.06
CA LYS A 154 -6.86 1.55 32.50
C LYS A 154 -8.14 1.95 33.21
N GLN A 155 -9.16 1.09 33.31
CA GLN A 155 -10.43 1.42 33.93
C GLN A 155 -10.58 0.94 35.37
N GLU A 156 -9.74 0.07 35.91
CA GLU A 156 -9.86 -0.43 37.28
C GLU A 156 -9.12 0.36 38.33
N GLN A 157 -8.37 1.41 38.00
CA GLN A 157 -7.64 2.21 39.02
C GLN A 157 -8.34 3.48 39.49
N VAL A 158 -9.56 3.76 39.09
CA VAL A 158 -10.29 4.98 39.48
C VAL A 158 -11.41 4.73 40.53
N CYS A 159 -11.74 3.50 40.83
CA CYS A 159 -12.79 3.19 41.79
C CYS A 159 -12.25 2.58 43.11
N GLY A 160 -11.57 3.37 43.89
CA GLY A 160 -11.12 2.88 45.20
C GLY A 160 -10.41 3.91 46.06
N LYS A 161 -11.07 5.04 46.36
CA LYS A 161 -10.82 5.81 47.58
C LYS A 161 -11.93 6.84 47.81
N ALA A 162 -12.95 6.41 48.48
CA ALA A 162 -13.85 7.26 49.24
C ALA A 162 -14.44 6.41 50.38
N SER A 163 -13.79 6.43 51.49
CA SER A 163 -14.37 6.38 52.87
C SER A 163 -13.24 6.54 53.87
#